data_e1e94403217eee8f48fd7d3473b4ed5f
#
_entry.id   e1e94403217eee8f48fd7d3473b4ed5f
#
_cell.length_a   1.000
_cell.length_b   1.000
_cell.length_c   1.000
_cell.angle_alpha   90.00
_cell.angle_beta   90.00
_cell.angle_gamma   90.00
#
_symmetry.space_group_name_H-M   'P 1'
#
loop_
_entity.id
_entity.type
_entity.pdbx_description
1 polymer ?
#
loop_
_entity_poly.entity_id
_entity_poly.type
_entity_poly.pdbx_seq_one_letter_code
_entity_poly.pdbx_strand_id
1 'polypeptide(L)'
;MIRRIIHIDEEKCNGCGACAAACHESAIGMVDGKAKLLRDDYCDGLGDCLPACPTGAITFVEREAAAYDEEAVLANQRKKAEENKSAHHMSGGCPGSRMRQMKRETTAPTENKMESQLQQWPVQIKLVPTQAPYFEGAKLLIAADCTAYAYANFHQDFIRGKVVLVGCPKLDSVDYSEKLEEIIRSNNISSVTVVRMEVPCCGGLEIAAKKALQNSGKFIPWQVVTISVDGKILD
;
A
#
# COMPACT_ATOMS: atom_id res chain seq x y z
N MET A 1 -8.14 -40.42 13.00
CA MET A 1 -6.80 -41.00 13.23
C MET A 1 -6.03 -40.09 14.16
N ILE A 2 -5.14 -40.63 15.00
CA ILE A 2 -4.26 -39.79 15.81
C ILE A 2 -3.21 -39.17 14.93
N ARG A 3 -3.08 -37.83 14.94
CA ARG A 3 -2.06 -37.10 14.20
C ARG A 3 -1.68 -35.82 14.89
N ARG A 4 -0.50 -35.29 14.52
CA ARG A 4 -0.02 -34.00 14.98
C ARG A 4 -0.77 -32.89 14.26
N ILE A 5 -1.33 -31.97 15.03
CA ILE A 5 -2.10 -30.83 14.56
C ILE A 5 -1.79 -29.61 15.43
N ILE A 6 -2.04 -28.41 14.96
CA ILE A 6 -1.88 -27.21 15.78
C ILE A 6 -3.00 -27.08 16.81
N HIS A 7 -2.65 -26.51 17.97
CA HIS A 7 -3.57 -26.00 18.96
C HIS A 7 -3.27 -24.52 19.22
N ILE A 8 -4.31 -23.71 19.31
CA ILE A 8 -4.19 -22.27 19.55
C ILE A 8 -4.78 -21.97 20.92
N ASP A 9 -3.96 -21.45 21.80
CA ASP A 9 -4.34 -20.99 23.13
C ASP A 9 -4.99 -19.59 22.98
N GLU A 10 -6.31 -19.53 23.15
CA GLU A 10 -7.07 -18.28 22.96
C GLU A 10 -6.73 -17.23 24.04
N GLU A 11 -6.29 -17.63 25.24
CA GLU A 11 -5.90 -16.70 26.30
C GLU A 11 -4.59 -15.98 25.96
N LYS A 12 -3.63 -16.69 25.36
CA LYS A 12 -2.36 -16.11 24.90
C LYS A 12 -2.46 -15.38 23.58
N CYS A 13 -3.51 -15.65 22.78
CA CYS A 13 -3.70 -15.02 21.48
C CYS A 13 -4.07 -13.54 21.65
N ASN A 14 -3.29 -12.64 21.04
CA ASN A 14 -3.55 -11.19 21.02
C ASN A 14 -4.37 -10.73 19.82
N GLY A 15 -4.81 -11.63 18.95
CA GLY A 15 -5.64 -11.29 17.79
C GLY A 15 -4.91 -10.64 16.61
N CYS A 16 -3.57 -10.71 16.53
CA CYS A 16 -2.80 -10.02 15.49
C CYS A 16 -2.99 -10.57 14.07
N GLY A 17 -3.50 -11.79 13.90
CA GLY A 17 -3.77 -12.43 12.61
C GLY A 17 -2.53 -12.94 11.86
N ALA A 18 -1.32 -12.80 12.39
CA ALA A 18 -0.08 -13.20 11.70
C ALA A 18 -0.05 -14.70 11.35
N CYS A 19 -0.56 -15.55 12.23
CA CYS A 19 -0.65 -16.99 11.99
C CYS A 19 -1.67 -17.36 10.90
N ALA A 20 -2.77 -16.63 10.80
CA ALA A 20 -3.76 -16.85 9.73
C ALA A 20 -3.18 -16.45 8.36
N ALA A 21 -2.36 -15.39 8.33
CA ALA A 21 -1.65 -14.96 7.11
C ALA A 21 -0.53 -15.93 6.70
N ALA A 22 0.14 -16.57 7.68
CA ALA A 22 1.22 -17.53 7.44
C ALA A 22 0.72 -18.96 7.14
N CYS A 23 -0.55 -19.24 7.30
CA CYS A 23 -1.12 -20.56 7.02
C CYS A 23 -1.39 -20.73 5.53
N HIS A 24 -0.57 -21.49 4.85
CA HIS A 24 -0.71 -21.76 3.41
C HIS A 24 -2.04 -22.47 3.08
N GLU A 25 -2.51 -23.33 3.97
CA GLU A 25 -3.73 -24.13 3.79
C GLU A 25 -5.01 -23.35 4.16
N SER A 26 -4.87 -22.13 4.64
CA SER A 26 -6.01 -21.32 5.13
C SER A 26 -6.84 -22.04 6.22
N ALA A 27 -6.20 -22.91 7.00
CA ALA A 27 -6.80 -23.66 8.09
C ALA A 27 -7.10 -22.78 9.32
N ILE A 28 -6.39 -21.66 9.47
CA ILE A 28 -6.56 -20.70 10.57
C ILE A 28 -7.44 -19.54 10.12
N GLY A 29 -8.43 -19.19 10.92
CA GLY A 29 -9.26 -18.00 10.74
C GLY A 29 -9.33 -17.14 11.98
N MET A 30 -9.81 -15.91 11.82
CA MET A 30 -10.07 -15.00 12.93
C MET A 30 -11.55 -15.06 13.28
N VAL A 31 -11.85 -15.45 14.53
CA VAL A 31 -13.21 -15.56 15.08
C VAL A 31 -13.23 -14.77 16.38
N ASP A 32 -14.11 -13.81 16.50
CA ASP A 32 -14.25 -12.93 17.68
C ASP A 32 -12.93 -12.27 18.13
N GLY A 33 -12.12 -11.89 17.15
CA GLY A 33 -10.82 -11.24 17.39
C GLY A 33 -9.70 -12.19 17.84
N LYS A 34 -9.91 -13.49 17.84
CA LYS A 34 -8.91 -14.52 18.17
C LYS A 34 -8.67 -15.44 16.99
N ALA A 35 -7.46 -15.96 16.88
CA ALA A 35 -7.13 -16.98 15.89
C ALA A 35 -7.71 -18.34 16.33
N LYS A 36 -8.34 -19.05 15.42
CA LYS A 36 -8.88 -20.40 15.65
C LYS A 36 -8.55 -21.32 14.47
N LEU A 37 -8.32 -22.60 14.77
CA LEU A 37 -8.29 -23.64 13.75
C LEU A 37 -9.73 -23.87 13.28
N LEU A 38 -10.02 -23.58 12.02
CA LEU A 38 -11.38 -23.65 11.49
C LEU A 38 -11.84 -25.08 11.23
N ARG A 39 -10.92 -25.91 10.73
CA ARG A 39 -11.16 -27.33 10.43
C ARG A 39 -9.86 -28.11 10.59
N ASP A 40 -9.99 -29.30 11.18
CA ASP A 40 -8.85 -30.18 11.41
C ASP A 40 -8.24 -30.70 10.10
N ASP A 41 -9.10 -31.08 9.14
CA ASP A 41 -8.71 -31.62 7.85
C ASP A 41 -8.03 -30.62 6.91
N TYR A 42 -8.02 -29.33 7.24
CA TYR A 42 -7.29 -28.30 6.51
C TYR A 42 -5.85 -28.11 7.02
N CYS A 43 -5.55 -28.53 8.24
CA CYS A 43 -4.21 -28.39 8.80
C CYS A 43 -3.33 -29.55 8.33
N ASP A 44 -2.24 -29.26 7.63
CA ASP A 44 -1.25 -30.25 7.21
C ASP A 44 -0.33 -30.74 8.33
N GLY A 45 -0.23 -29.97 9.43
CA GLY A 45 0.63 -30.26 10.58
C GLY A 45 2.09 -29.89 10.37
N LEU A 46 2.44 -29.09 9.34
CA LEU A 46 3.82 -28.63 9.09
C LEU A 46 4.23 -27.54 10.08
N GLY A 47 3.31 -26.62 10.43
CA GLY A 47 3.54 -25.67 11.52
C GLY A 47 4.17 -24.35 11.11
N ASP A 48 4.09 -23.93 9.88
CA ASP A 48 4.57 -22.62 9.38
C ASP A 48 3.97 -21.44 10.13
N CYS A 49 2.82 -21.63 10.75
CA CYS A 49 2.15 -20.64 11.60
C CYS A 49 2.82 -20.44 12.97
N LEU A 50 3.63 -21.39 13.47
CA LEU A 50 4.26 -21.31 14.80
C LEU A 50 5.24 -20.15 14.93
N PRO A 51 6.25 -20.00 14.02
CA PRO A 51 7.21 -18.91 14.10
C PRO A 51 6.56 -17.53 13.84
N ALA A 52 5.40 -17.51 13.20
CA ALA A 52 4.68 -16.27 12.94
C ALA A 52 3.92 -15.74 14.17
N CYS A 53 3.74 -16.54 15.22
CA CYS A 53 3.00 -16.12 16.40
C CYS A 53 3.89 -15.36 17.39
N PRO A 54 3.70 -14.02 17.58
CA PRO A 54 4.56 -13.24 18.47
C PRO A 54 4.35 -13.54 19.96
N THR A 55 3.23 -14.15 20.31
CA THR A 55 2.88 -14.47 21.71
C THR A 55 3.13 -15.93 22.07
N GLY A 56 3.56 -16.77 21.11
CA GLY A 56 3.73 -18.20 21.33
C GLY A 56 2.43 -18.93 21.69
N ALA A 57 1.29 -18.43 21.24
CA ALA A 57 -0.03 -19.03 21.51
C ALA A 57 -0.27 -20.33 20.74
N ILE A 58 0.60 -20.69 19.77
CA ILE A 58 0.39 -21.87 18.92
C ILE A 58 1.37 -22.97 19.33
N THR A 59 0.83 -24.16 19.52
CA THR A 59 1.60 -25.37 19.87
C THR A 59 1.12 -26.54 19.02
N PHE A 60 1.95 -27.59 18.95
CA PHE A 60 1.49 -28.87 18.41
C PHE A 60 0.85 -29.73 19.50
N VAL A 61 -0.21 -30.41 19.12
CA VAL A 61 -0.83 -31.45 19.93
C VAL A 61 -1.05 -32.70 19.08
N GLU A 62 -0.89 -33.87 19.69
CA GLU A 62 -1.30 -35.13 19.08
C GLU A 62 -2.68 -35.49 19.63
N ARG A 63 -3.65 -35.56 18.71
CA ARG A 63 -5.03 -35.91 19.04
C ARG A 63 -5.72 -36.61 17.90
N GLU A 64 -6.86 -37.20 18.18
CA GLU A 64 -7.72 -37.71 17.12
C GLU A 64 -8.23 -36.49 16.29
N ALA A 65 -7.96 -36.54 14.99
CA ALA A 65 -8.36 -35.52 14.03
C ALA A 65 -8.66 -36.16 12.67
N ALA A 66 -9.47 -35.47 11.86
CA ALA A 66 -9.72 -35.87 10.49
C ALA A 66 -8.41 -35.88 9.69
N ALA A 67 -8.29 -36.78 8.73
CA ALA A 67 -7.14 -36.80 7.81
C ALA A 67 -7.05 -35.48 7.04
N TYR A 68 -5.83 -35.07 6.68
CA TYR A 68 -5.62 -33.92 5.81
C TYR A 68 -6.28 -34.14 4.45
N ASP A 69 -7.04 -33.19 3.98
CA ASP A 69 -7.78 -33.23 2.73
C ASP A 69 -7.34 -32.10 1.81
N GLU A 70 -6.36 -32.40 0.95
CA GLU A 70 -5.80 -31.45 -0.01
C GLU A 70 -6.87 -30.96 -1.02
N GLU A 71 -7.80 -31.81 -1.44
CA GLU A 71 -8.85 -31.43 -2.38
C GLU A 71 -9.81 -30.42 -1.76
N ALA A 72 -10.18 -30.61 -0.49
CA ALA A 72 -11.02 -29.69 0.25
C ALA A 72 -10.32 -28.34 0.50
N VAL A 73 -9.01 -28.34 0.76
CA VAL A 73 -8.20 -27.14 0.89
C VAL A 73 -8.17 -26.37 -0.42
N LEU A 74 -7.87 -27.02 -1.54
CA LEU A 74 -7.85 -26.39 -2.87
C LEU A 74 -9.22 -25.84 -3.27
N ALA A 75 -10.30 -26.56 -2.96
CA ALA A 75 -11.66 -26.09 -3.20
C ALA A 75 -12.01 -24.84 -2.37
N ASN A 76 -11.57 -24.79 -1.10
CA ASN A 76 -11.74 -23.63 -0.23
C ASN A 76 -10.94 -22.42 -0.72
N GLN A 77 -9.70 -22.63 -1.17
CA GLN A 77 -8.86 -21.57 -1.73
C GLN A 77 -9.47 -21.00 -3.03
N ARG A 78 -10.04 -21.86 -3.89
CA ARG A 78 -10.75 -21.42 -5.10
C ARG A 78 -12.01 -20.61 -4.76
N LYS A 79 -12.83 -21.06 -3.81
CA LYS A 79 -14.01 -20.30 -3.35
C LYS A 79 -13.63 -18.94 -2.79
N LYS A 80 -12.61 -18.87 -1.93
CA LYS A 80 -12.08 -17.59 -1.40
C LYS A 80 -11.54 -16.68 -2.52
N ALA A 81 -10.91 -17.26 -3.55
CA ALA A 81 -10.44 -16.50 -4.71
C ALA A 81 -11.59 -16.00 -5.59
N GLU A 82 -12.70 -16.74 -5.69
CA GLU A 82 -13.91 -16.33 -6.43
C GLU A 82 -14.73 -15.30 -5.65
N GLU A 83 -14.88 -15.47 -4.36
CA GLU A 83 -15.50 -14.48 -3.46
C GLU A 83 -14.70 -13.16 -3.44
N ASN A 84 -13.35 -13.24 -3.49
CA ASN A 84 -12.49 -12.07 -3.67
C ASN A 84 -12.57 -11.45 -5.07
N LYS A 85 -12.94 -12.20 -6.11
CA LYS A 85 -13.17 -11.64 -7.45
C LYS A 85 -14.50 -10.92 -7.57
N SER A 86 -15.52 -11.33 -6.84
CA SER A 86 -16.83 -10.64 -6.78
C SER A 86 -16.81 -9.44 -5.83
N ALA A 87 -15.93 -9.44 -4.83
CA ALA A 87 -15.58 -8.29 -4.01
C ALA A 87 -14.35 -7.59 -4.62
N HIS A 88 -14.50 -7.01 -5.80
CA HIS A 88 -13.49 -6.14 -6.36
C HIS A 88 -13.27 -4.95 -5.44
N HIS A 89 -12.40 -5.10 -4.44
CA HIS A 89 -11.54 -4.04 -3.91
C HIS A 89 -10.54 -4.61 -2.93
N MET A 90 -9.33 -4.89 -3.47
CA MET A 90 -8.04 -4.68 -2.82
C MET A 90 -8.02 -4.91 -1.31
N SER A 91 -7.96 -6.14 -0.89
CA SER A 91 -7.67 -6.47 0.50
C SER A 91 -6.44 -7.35 0.58
N GLY A 92 -5.37 -6.74 0.99
CA GLY A 92 -4.10 -7.37 1.23
C GLY A 92 -3.04 -6.32 1.52
N GLY A 93 -3.13 -5.61 2.65
CA GLY A 93 -2.12 -4.64 3.04
C GLY A 93 -2.48 -3.96 4.36
N CYS A 94 -1.46 -3.49 5.08
CA CYS A 94 -1.60 -2.55 6.18
C CYS A 94 -2.62 -1.46 5.83
N PRO A 95 -3.47 -0.97 6.76
CA PRO A 95 -4.41 0.13 6.51
C PRO A 95 -3.78 1.37 5.85
N GLY A 96 -2.50 1.62 6.08
CA GLY A 96 -1.72 2.69 5.46
C GLY A 96 -1.42 2.48 3.96
N SER A 97 -1.54 1.26 3.45
CA SER A 97 -1.27 0.93 2.04
C SER A 97 -2.53 0.74 1.20
N ARG A 98 -3.73 0.82 1.80
CA ARG A 98 -4.98 0.66 1.06
C ARG A 98 -5.21 1.82 0.11
N MET A 99 -5.39 1.52 -1.17
CA MET A 99 -5.79 2.52 -2.16
C MET A 99 -7.17 3.07 -1.80
N ARG A 100 -7.29 4.39 -1.75
CA ARG A 100 -8.54 5.10 -1.55
C ARG A 100 -8.58 6.31 -2.48
N GLN A 101 -9.56 6.35 -3.36
CA GLN A 101 -9.90 7.53 -4.13
C GLN A 101 -10.96 8.33 -3.38
N MET A 102 -10.66 9.58 -3.07
CA MET A 102 -11.58 10.50 -2.39
C MET A 102 -12.16 11.45 -3.43
N LYS A 103 -13.48 11.45 -3.60
CA LYS A 103 -14.16 12.46 -4.40
C LYS A 103 -14.35 13.70 -3.52
N ARG A 104 -13.79 14.81 -3.91
CA ARG A 104 -14.00 16.11 -3.27
C ARG A 104 -14.59 17.06 -4.28
N GLU A 105 -15.69 17.70 -3.92
CA GLU A 105 -16.27 18.78 -4.69
C GLU A 105 -15.37 20.02 -4.54
N THR A 106 -15.12 20.70 -5.66
CA THR A 106 -14.39 21.97 -5.68
C THR A 106 -15.31 23.06 -5.13
N THR A 107 -15.41 23.17 -3.82
CA THR A 107 -16.10 24.31 -3.19
C THR A 107 -15.21 25.55 -3.24
N ALA A 108 -15.83 26.70 -3.56
CA ALA A 108 -15.16 27.99 -3.46
C ALA A 108 -14.66 28.19 -2.02
N PRO A 109 -13.51 28.83 -1.79
CA PRO A 109 -12.94 29.01 -0.45
C PRO A 109 -13.91 29.82 0.41
N THR A 110 -14.50 29.17 1.39
CA THR A 110 -15.12 29.84 2.52
C THR A 110 -14.05 30.26 3.51
N GLU A 111 -14.13 31.45 4.01
CA GLU A 111 -13.16 32.06 4.92
C GLU A 111 -12.83 31.13 6.10
N ASN A 112 -11.53 30.87 6.31
CA ASN A 112 -10.88 30.32 7.51
C ASN A 112 -10.80 28.81 7.77
N LYS A 113 -11.13 27.89 6.86
CA LYS A 113 -10.67 26.49 6.98
C LYS A 113 -10.06 26.00 5.69
N MET A 114 -8.75 25.84 5.68
CA MET A 114 -8.07 25.18 4.56
C MET A 114 -8.38 23.68 4.60
N GLU A 115 -9.20 23.20 3.67
CA GLU A 115 -9.50 21.79 3.52
C GLU A 115 -8.42 21.05 2.74
N SER A 116 -8.20 19.79 3.12
CA SER A 116 -7.29 18.92 2.37
C SER A 116 -7.75 18.74 0.93
N GLN A 117 -6.86 18.94 -0.02
CA GLN A 117 -7.10 18.74 -1.46
C GLN A 117 -6.66 17.37 -1.96
N LEU A 118 -6.25 16.47 -1.07
CA LEU A 118 -5.82 15.13 -1.43
C LEU A 118 -7.00 14.29 -1.94
N GLN A 119 -6.82 13.64 -3.10
CA GLN A 119 -7.89 12.90 -3.78
C GLN A 119 -7.64 11.40 -3.88
N GLN A 120 -6.47 10.93 -3.48
CA GLN A 120 -6.15 9.49 -3.46
C GLN A 120 -5.33 9.09 -2.24
N TRP A 121 -5.27 7.80 -2.00
CA TRP A 121 -4.42 7.13 -1.04
C TRP A 121 -4.00 5.76 -1.59
N PRO A 122 -2.76 5.29 -1.36
CA PRO A 122 -1.64 5.92 -0.66
C PRO A 122 -0.98 7.05 -1.47
N VAL A 123 -0.09 7.83 -0.83
CA VAL A 123 0.67 8.91 -1.47
C VAL A 123 2.15 8.56 -1.66
N GLN A 124 2.70 7.68 -0.81
CA GLN A 124 4.11 7.31 -0.88
C GLN A 124 4.42 6.54 -2.17
N ILE A 125 5.46 6.95 -2.90
CA ILE A 125 5.88 6.31 -4.16
C ILE A 125 6.06 4.80 -3.98
N LYS A 126 6.64 4.37 -2.86
CA LYS A 126 6.88 2.95 -2.56
C LYS A 126 5.60 2.15 -2.36
N LEU A 127 4.52 2.77 -1.91
CA LEU A 127 3.26 2.11 -1.54
C LEU A 127 2.20 2.20 -2.63
N VAL A 128 2.25 3.22 -3.49
CA VAL A 128 1.24 3.41 -4.53
C VAL A 128 1.33 2.26 -5.56
N PRO A 129 0.20 1.72 -6.04
CA PRO A 129 0.21 0.74 -7.13
C PRO A 129 0.69 1.39 -8.43
N THR A 130 1.28 0.60 -9.33
CA THR A 130 1.74 1.09 -10.63
C THR A 130 0.60 1.35 -11.61
N GLN A 131 -0.57 0.77 -11.35
CA GLN A 131 -1.80 1.01 -12.12
C GLN A 131 -2.97 1.25 -11.15
N ALA A 132 -3.71 2.33 -11.39
CA ALA A 132 -4.91 2.64 -10.62
C ALA A 132 -5.85 3.56 -11.41
N PRO A 133 -7.17 3.49 -11.18
CA PRO A 133 -8.14 4.31 -11.91
C PRO A 133 -7.91 5.82 -11.77
N TYR A 134 -7.32 6.27 -10.67
CA TYR A 134 -7.05 7.69 -10.45
C TYR A 134 -5.88 8.23 -11.28
N PHE A 135 -5.11 7.38 -11.97
CA PHE A 135 -4.07 7.82 -12.90
C PHE A 135 -4.62 8.17 -14.30
N GLU A 136 -5.85 7.77 -14.62
CA GLU A 136 -6.42 8.05 -15.93
C GLU A 136 -6.65 9.55 -16.14
N GLY A 137 -5.97 10.13 -17.12
CA GLY A 137 -5.98 11.57 -17.40
C GLY A 137 -5.34 12.45 -16.33
N ALA A 138 -4.60 11.85 -15.39
CA ALA A 138 -4.12 12.56 -14.21
C ALA A 138 -3.03 13.59 -14.52
N LYS A 139 -3.07 14.71 -13.79
CA LYS A 139 -1.93 15.58 -13.56
C LYS A 139 -1.17 15.01 -12.38
N LEU A 140 0.06 14.56 -12.60
CA LEU A 140 0.88 13.91 -11.58
C LEU A 140 1.73 14.94 -10.83
N LEU A 141 1.67 14.91 -9.50
CA LEU A 141 2.56 15.66 -8.61
C LEU A 141 3.54 14.69 -7.96
N ILE A 142 4.83 14.88 -8.19
CA ILE A 142 5.91 14.16 -7.52
C ILE A 142 6.56 15.12 -6.54
N ALA A 143 6.36 14.93 -5.24
CA ALA A 143 6.76 15.87 -4.21
C ALA A 143 7.77 15.24 -3.23
N ALA A 144 8.79 15.99 -2.84
CA ALA A 144 9.65 15.59 -1.75
C ALA A 144 8.92 15.71 -0.41
N ASP A 145 9.17 14.79 0.51
CA ASP A 145 8.50 14.70 1.83
C ASP A 145 8.44 16.04 2.58
N CYS A 146 9.52 16.84 2.51
CA CYS A 146 9.63 18.08 3.26
C CYS A 146 8.81 19.24 2.67
N THR A 147 8.39 19.17 1.41
CA THR A 147 7.82 20.31 0.68
C THR A 147 6.49 20.80 1.24
N ALA A 148 5.62 19.85 1.65
CA ALA A 148 4.34 20.16 2.24
C ALA A 148 4.45 20.76 3.66
N TYR A 149 5.55 20.51 4.35
CA TYR A 149 5.84 21.10 5.66
C TYR A 149 6.47 22.49 5.53
N ALA A 150 7.30 22.70 4.50
CA ALA A 150 7.97 23.98 4.29
C ALA A 150 7.03 25.03 3.68
N TYR A 151 6.17 24.66 2.72
CA TYR A 151 5.31 25.58 1.99
C TYR A 151 3.87 25.54 2.51
N ALA A 152 3.45 26.61 3.19
CA ALA A 152 2.18 26.64 3.92
C ALA A 152 0.93 26.41 3.04
N ASN A 153 0.93 26.89 1.79
CA ASN A 153 -0.23 26.76 0.88
C ASN A 153 -0.17 25.54 -0.04
N PHE A 154 0.56 24.49 0.37
CA PHE A 154 0.89 23.33 -0.48
C PHE A 154 -0.33 22.62 -1.05
N HIS A 155 -1.41 22.48 -0.26
CA HIS A 155 -2.63 21.84 -0.71
C HIS A 155 -3.32 22.61 -1.84
N GLN A 156 -3.36 23.93 -1.78
CA GLN A 156 -4.05 24.76 -2.75
C GLN A 156 -3.27 24.89 -4.06
N ASP A 157 -1.95 25.08 -3.96
CA ASP A 157 -1.12 25.42 -5.11
C ASP A 157 -0.58 24.18 -5.82
N PHE A 158 -0.33 23.11 -5.08
CA PHE A 158 0.30 21.91 -5.64
C PHE A 158 -0.59 20.68 -5.66
N ILE A 159 -1.35 20.37 -4.59
CA ILE A 159 -2.14 19.14 -4.50
C ILE A 159 -3.46 19.23 -5.29
N ARG A 160 -4.13 20.38 -5.24
CA ARG A 160 -5.46 20.53 -5.84
C ARG A 160 -5.51 20.10 -7.30
N GLY A 161 -6.38 19.12 -7.58
CA GLY A 161 -6.59 18.59 -8.93
C GLY A 161 -5.45 17.72 -9.48
N LYS A 162 -4.56 17.24 -8.60
CA LYS A 162 -3.45 16.36 -9.01
C LYS A 162 -3.45 15.05 -8.20
N VAL A 163 -2.89 14.02 -8.79
CA VAL A 163 -2.53 12.77 -8.13
C VAL A 163 -1.14 12.94 -7.53
N VAL A 164 -0.99 12.67 -6.24
CA VAL A 164 0.20 13.01 -5.47
C VAL A 164 1.05 11.78 -5.18
N LEU A 165 2.32 11.85 -5.53
CA LEU A 165 3.33 10.88 -5.17
C LEU A 165 4.40 11.56 -4.31
N VAL A 166 4.71 10.99 -3.16
CA VAL A 166 5.61 11.59 -2.17
C VAL A 166 6.76 10.63 -1.89
N GLY A 167 7.97 11.17 -1.68
CA GLY A 167 9.11 10.36 -1.29
C GLY A 167 10.36 11.17 -0.97
N CYS A 168 11.29 10.54 -0.26
CA CYS A 168 12.60 11.11 0.08
C CYS A 168 13.73 10.22 -0.42
N PRO A 169 14.46 10.60 -1.47
CA PRO A 169 15.53 9.76 -2.02
C PRO A 169 16.68 9.51 -1.04
N LYS A 170 16.83 10.39 -0.03
CA LYS A 170 17.83 10.23 1.01
C LYS A 170 17.44 9.20 2.08
N LEU A 171 16.16 9.16 2.47
CA LEU A 171 15.68 8.28 3.55
C LEU A 171 15.28 6.91 3.02
N ASP A 172 14.68 6.83 1.85
CA ASP A 172 14.13 5.59 1.33
C ASP A 172 15.18 4.65 0.73
N SER A 173 16.37 5.13 0.44
CA SER A 173 17.50 4.35 -0.12
C SER A 173 17.12 3.50 -1.36
N VAL A 174 16.23 4.02 -2.21
CA VAL A 174 15.73 3.36 -3.44
C VAL A 174 15.84 4.27 -4.65
N ASP A 175 16.00 3.69 -5.83
CA ASP A 175 15.83 4.42 -7.09
C ASP A 175 14.34 4.45 -7.47
N TYR A 176 13.72 5.61 -7.38
CA TYR A 176 12.33 5.79 -7.75
C TYR A 176 12.08 5.74 -9.26
N SER A 177 13.14 5.84 -10.09
CA SER A 177 12.99 5.98 -11.53
C SER A 177 12.26 4.80 -12.16
N GLU A 178 12.52 3.57 -11.71
CA GLU A 178 11.88 2.37 -12.26
C GLU A 178 10.37 2.37 -11.99
N LYS A 179 9.98 2.63 -10.76
CA LYS A 179 8.56 2.64 -10.39
C LYS A 179 7.81 3.82 -11.01
N LEU A 180 8.42 4.99 -11.05
CA LEU A 180 7.85 6.16 -11.72
C LEU A 180 7.71 5.94 -13.23
N GLU A 181 8.70 5.31 -13.88
CA GLU A 181 8.64 4.90 -15.28
C GLU A 181 7.44 3.98 -15.53
N GLU A 182 7.28 2.94 -14.69
CA GLU A 182 6.17 2.00 -14.84
C GLU A 182 4.82 2.69 -14.68
N ILE A 183 4.66 3.59 -13.68
CA ILE A 183 3.44 4.39 -13.50
C ILE A 183 3.17 5.24 -14.74
N ILE A 184 4.17 5.96 -15.23
CA ILE A 184 4.01 6.86 -16.38
C ILE A 184 3.72 6.06 -17.65
N ARG A 185 4.41 4.94 -17.88
CA ARG A 185 4.24 4.09 -19.06
C ARG A 185 2.88 3.41 -19.10
N SER A 186 2.42 2.90 -17.96
CA SER A 186 1.21 2.08 -17.88
C SER A 186 -0.10 2.87 -17.76
N ASN A 187 -0.05 4.18 -17.53
CA ASN A 187 -1.23 5.00 -17.31
C ASN A 187 -1.24 6.23 -18.23
N ASN A 188 -2.43 6.79 -18.48
CA ASN A 188 -2.59 8.00 -19.28
C ASN A 188 -2.37 9.25 -18.41
N ILE A 189 -1.09 9.65 -18.25
CA ILE A 189 -0.71 10.83 -17.46
C ILE A 189 -0.70 12.07 -18.37
N SER A 190 -1.41 13.13 -17.99
CA SER A 190 -1.53 14.36 -18.78
C SER A 190 -0.40 15.35 -18.55
N SER A 191 0.16 15.42 -17.37
CA SER A 191 1.31 16.27 -17.04
C SER A 191 2.02 15.81 -15.77
N VAL A 192 3.28 16.20 -15.60
CA VAL A 192 4.08 15.91 -14.39
C VAL A 192 4.62 17.20 -13.79
N THR A 193 4.40 17.41 -12.50
CA THR A 193 5.02 18.48 -11.71
C THR A 193 5.89 17.84 -10.64
N VAL A 194 7.17 18.18 -10.62
CA VAL A 194 8.09 17.78 -9.56
C VAL A 194 8.26 18.95 -8.61
N VAL A 195 8.01 18.73 -7.31
CA VAL A 195 8.25 19.75 -6.27
C VAL A 195 9.31 19.24 -5.32
N ARG A 196 10.40 19.98 -5.21
CA ARG A 196 11.53 19.60 -4.37
C ARG A 196 11.99 20.76 -3.49
N MET A 197 12.75 20.44 -2.45
CA MET A 197 13.46 21.44 -1.65
C MET A 197 14.75 21.88 -2.38
N GLU A 198 15.22 23.07 -2.04
CA GLU A 198 16.51 23.61 -2.52
C GLU A 198 17.72 22.78 -2.09
N VAL A 199 17.58 21.97 -1.06
CA VAL A 199 18.67 21.16 -0.49
C VAL A 199 19.15 20.08 -1.46
N PRO A 200 20.48 19.78 -1.51
CA PRO A 200 21.06 18.87 -2.50
C PRO A 200 20.46 17.46 -2.49
N CYS A 201 20.03 16.95 -1.32
CA CYS A 201 19.46 15.61 -1.23
C CYS A 201 18.15 15.43 -2.01
N CYS A 202 17.41 16.51 -2.28
CA CYS A 202 16.20 16.48 -3.09
C CYS A 202 16.44 16.41 -4.60
N GLY A 203 17.66 16.67 -5.06
CA GLY A 203 18.02 16.53 -6.48
C GLY A 203 17.81 15.13 -7.04
N GLY A 204 17.95 14.11 -6.19
CA GLY A 204 17.68 12.70 -6.56
C GLY A 204 16.25 12.44 -7.02
N LEU A 205 15.26 13.15 -6.47
CA LEU A 205 13.85 13.01 -6.88
C LEU A 205 13.61 13.58 -8.28
N GLU A 206 14.22 14.73 -8.59
CA GLU A 206 14.17 15.33 -9.93
C GLU A 206 14.84 14.42 -10.96
N ILE A 207 16.03 13.90 -10.64
CA ILE A 207 16.76 12.98 -11.52
C ILE A 207 15.94 11.73 -11.81
N ALA A 208 15.32 11.13 -10.77
CA ALA A 208 14.48 9.96 -10.92
C ALA A 208 13.24 10.22 -11.80
N ALA A 209 12.57 11.35 -11.59
CA ALA A 209 11.41 11.74 -12.40
C ALA A 209 11.79 11.99 -13.87
N LYS A 210 12.91 12.67 -14.11
CA LYS A 210 13.44 12.94 -15.47
C LYS A 210 13.78 11.64 -16.18
N LYS A 211 14.48 10.73 -15.52
CA LYS A 211 14.83 9.41 -16.07
C LYS A 211 13.58 8.60 -16.39
N ALA A 212 12.58 8.59 -15.49
CA ALA A 212 11.32 7.91 -15.71
C ALA A 212 10.55 8.45 -16.92
N LEU A 213 10.50 9.79 -17.07
CA LEU A 213 9.87 10.44 -18.23
C LEU A 213 10.57 10.05 -19.54
N GLN A 214 11.89 10.09 -19.56
CA GLN A 214 12.70 9.72 -20.75
C GLN A 214 12.47 8.26 -21.14
N ASN A 215 12.50 7.36 -20.17
CA ASN A 215 12.38 5.91 -20.41
C ASN A 215 10.94 5.47 -20.71
N SER A 216 9.92 6.23 -20.29
CA SER A 216 8.52 5.90 -20.56
C SER A 216 8.15 5.87 -22.03
N GLY A 217 8.94 6.51 -22.89
CA GLY A 217 8.66 6.67 -24.32
C GLY A 217 7.50 7.60 -24.64
N LYS A 218 6.93 8.31 -23.64
CA LYS A 218 5.81 9.23 -23.79
C LYS A 218 6.26 10.67 -23.79
N PHE A 219 5.66 11.49 -24.64
CA PHE A 219 5.86 12.94 -24.62
C PHE A 219 4.83 13.58 -23.69
N ILE A 220 5.25 13.87 -22.44
CA ILE A 220 4.39 14.44 -21.39
C ILE A 220 4.98 15.78 -20.96
N PRO A 221 4.21 16.87 -20.92
CA PRO A 221 4.67 18.15 -20.41
C PRO A 221 5.01 18.03 -18.92
N TRP A 222 6.16 18.57 -18.54
CA TRP A 222 6.62 18.51 -17.15
C TRP A 222 7.34 19.76 -16.71
N GLN A 223 7.38 19.99 -15.40
CA GLN A 223 8.06 21.11 -14.78
C GLN A 223 8.63 20.72 -13.41
N VAL A 224 9.63 21.49 -12.98
CA VAL A 224 10.21 21.39 -11.63
C VAL A 224 9.96 22.71 -10.91
N VAL A 225 9.53 22.60 -9.64
CA VAL A 225 9.40 23.74 -8.73
C VAL A 225 10.28 23.48 -7.52
N THR A 226 11.11 24.44 -7.18
CA THR A 226 11.99 24.38 -6.01
C THR A 226 11.44 25.24 -4.89
N ILE A 227 11.37 24.66 -3.68
CA ILE A 227 10.93 25.35 -2.47
C ILE A 227 12.13 25.54 -1.55
N SER A 228 12.32 26.77 -1.06
CA SER A 228 13.36 27.06 -0.07
C SER A 228 13.00 26.51 1.31
N VAL A 229 13.99 26.40 2.19
CA VAL A 229 13.76 25.99 3.59
C VAL A 229 12.87 27.00 4.35
N ASP A 230 12.82 28.27 3.88
CA ASP A 230 11.94 29.29 4.41
C ASP A 230 10.51 29.26 3.84
N GLY A 231 10.20 28.26 3.01
CA GLY A 231 8.86 28.08 2.44
C GLY A 231 8.53 29.05 1.29
N LYS A 232 9.50 29.48 0.52
CA LYS A 232 9.30 30.30 -0.69
C LYS A 232 9.52 29.46 -1.93
N ILE A 233 8.74 29.72 -2.97
CA ILE A 233 9.00 29.15 -4.30
C ILE A 233 10.19 29.92 -4.89
N LEU A 234 11.19 29.16 -5.35
CA LEU A 234 12.36 29.67 -6.06
C LEU A 234 12.14 29.44 -7.56
N ASP A 235 12.36 30.47 -8.36
CA ASP A 235 12.28 30.41 -9.83
C ASP A 235 13.49 29.68 -10.42
#